data_0d0100024467658143da03d30a6fc407
#
_entry.id   0d0100024467658143da03d30a6fc407
#
_cell.length_a   1.000
_cell.length_b   1.000
_cell.length_c   1.000
_cell.angle_alpha   90.00
_cell.angle_beta   90.00
_cell.angle_gamma   90.00
#
_symmetry.space_group_name_H-M   'P 1'
#
loop_
_entity.id
_entity.type
_entity.pdbx_description
1 polymer ?
#
loop_
_entity_poly.entity_id
_entity_poly.type
_entity_poly.pdbx_seq_one_letter_code
_entity_poly.pdbx_strand_id
1 'polypeptide(L)'
;VWEDYTYYITHGIGDNTAKNFAKRYSEWWCDRFDRVIVPTAKTENLLRQYGVEAPIDIIPSGMDLRRFAPERHSAKERAATRAECGVPEGKRVLLNIGRLAKEKNLEKILRVFPELHRRLPDVQFVIIGEGPLKQTLQEQAEALGVADSVSIVGSKPWEEIDRYYAIGDVFVSASHSETQGLTYIEAAASGLCVCAVDDPCLLGVFKDGVSAILSGDGDEQLLESLMLSFSPVGTRIRRNAVEAARPYSTEQFAQRVENCYLTALGERQRGLSPVVL
;
A
#
# COMPACT_ATOMS: atom_id res chain seq x y z
N VAL A 1 10.69 -7.53 3.22
CA VAL A 1 11.69 -6.75 2.49
C VAL A 1 12.67 -7.71 1.81
N TRP A 2 14.03 -7.60 1.93
CA TRP A 2 14.96 -8.53 1.24
C TRP A 2 14.72 -9.99 1.60
N GLU A 3 14.40 -10.28 2.86
CA GLU A 3 14.09 -11.64 3.34
C GLU A 3 12.90 -12.29 2.63
N ASP A 4 11.91 -11.50 2.23
CA ASP A 4 10.73 -11.99 1.50
C ASP A 4 11.07 -12.33 0.06
N TYR A 5 12.08 -11.65 -0.51
CA TYR A 5 12.52 -11.87 -1.88
C TYR A 5 13.55 -12.99 -2.03
N THR A 6 14.29 -13.35 -0.98
CA THR A 6 15.26 -14.45 -1.05
C THR A 6 14.58 -15.76 -1.45
N TYR A 7 13.37 -16.02 -0.98
CA TYR A 7 12.59 -17.20 -1.35
C TYR A 7 12.36 -17.31 -2.86
N TYR A 8 12.09 -16.19 -3.55
CA TYR A 8 11.87 -16.17 -5.01
C TYR A 8 13.16 -16.40 -5.80
N ILE A 9 14.32 -16.06 -5.24
CA ILE A 9 15.63 -16.22 -5.88
C ILE A 9 16.17 -17.63 -5.61
N THR A 10 16.02 -18.13 -4.40
CA THR A 10 16.64 -19.39 -3.95
C THR A 10 15.74 -20.61 -4.13
N HIS A 11 14.44 -20.41 -4.44
CA HIS A 11 13.42 -21.46 -4.44
C HIS A 11 13.40 -22.29 -3.14
N GLY A 12 13.78 -21.64 -2.02
CA GLY A 12 13.85 -22.25 -0.68
C GLY A 12 15.14 -23.02 -0.39
N ILE A 13 16.04 -23.20 -1.35
CA ILE A 13 17.32 -23.90 -1.14
C ILE A 13 18.38 -22.87 -0.68
N GLY A 14 18.91 -23.04 0.54
CA GLY A 14 19.91 -22.12 1.10
C GLY A 14 19.34 -20.75 1.53
N ASP A 15 18.04 -20.63 1.74
CA ASP A 15 17.36 -19.39 2.08
C ASP A 15 17.98 -18.68 3.32
N ASN A 16 18.33 -19.42 4.37
CA ASN A 16 19.00 -18.87 5.55
C ASN A 16 20.37 -18.25 5.24
N THR A 17 21.12 -18.86 4.35
CA THR A 17 22.43 -18.32 3.92
C THR A 17 22.25 -17.05 3.10
N ALA A 18 21.26 -17.02 2.19
CA ALA A 18 20.92 -15.84 1.41
C ALA A 18 20.42 -14.70 2.30
N LYS A 19 19.58 -14.98 3.30
CA LYS A 19 19.12 -14.01 4.29
C LYS A 19 20.28 -13.42 5.09
N ASN A 20 21.16 -14.26 5.61
CA ASN A 20 22.34 -13.81 6.35
C ASN A 20 23.28 -12.96 5.49
N PHE A 21 23.46 -13.35 4.21
CA PHE A 21 24.24 -12.55 3.28
C PHE A 21 23.59 -11.18 3.05
N ALA A 22 22.28 -11.14 2.81
CA ALA A 22 21.54 -9.90 2.60
C ALA A 22 21.65 -8.95 3.81
N LYS A 23 21.55 -9.49 5.05
CA LYS A 23 21.74 -8.72 6.29
C LYS A 23 23.13 -8.09 6.36
N ARG A 24 24.17 -8.89 6.27
CA ARG A 24 25.58 -8.43 6.33
C ARG A 24 25.93 -7.47 5.21
N TYR A 25 25.38 -7.69 3.99
CA TYR A 25 25.58 -6.79 2.88
C TYR A 25 24.89 -5.44 3.12
N SER A 26 23.66 -5.45 3.67
CA SER A 26 22.92 -4.21 3.99
C SER A 26 23.64 -3.40 5.07
N GLU A 27 24.11 -4.04 6.15
CA GLU A 27 24.93 -3.42 7.19
C GLU A 27 26.18 -2.80 6.58
N TRP A 28 27.01 -3.63 5.92
CA TRP A 28 28.25 -3.18 5.30
C TRP A 28 28.06 -2.02 4.29
N TRP A 29 26.96 -2.04 3.54
CA TRP A 29 26.67 -1.01 2.55
C TRP A 29 26.20 0.27 3.19
N CYS A 30 25.22 0.19 4.10
CA CYS A 30 24.61 1.35 4.74
C CYS A 30 25.62 2.14 5.60
N ASP A 31 26.51 1.47 6.30
CA ASP A 31 27.49 2.11 7.18
C ASP A 31 28.64 2.83 6.44
N ARG A 32 28.62 2.80 5.10
CA ARG A 32 29.53 3.60 4.26
C ARG A 32 29.00 4.99 3.91
N PHE A 33 27.78 5.29 4.28
CA PHE A 33 27.15 6.59 4.00
C PHE A 33 27.06 7.43 5.27
N ASP A 34 27.13 8.74 5.10
CA ASP A 34 26.97 9.68 6.21
C ASP A 34 25.57 9.56 6.85
N ARG A 35 24.53 9.28 6.04
CA ARG A 35 23.16 9.07 6.46
C ARG A 35 22.43 8.14 5.49
N VAL A 36 21.45 7.41 6.00
CA VAL A 36 20.61 6.49 5.22
C VAL A 36 19.17 6.99 5.27
N ILE A 37 18.52 7.11 4.12
CA ILE A 37 17.10 7.46 4.03
C ILE A 37 16.26 6.19 3.87
N VAL A 38 15.23 6.06 4.71
CA VAL A 38 14.25 4.97 4.64
C VAL A 38 12.82 5.53 4.63
N PRO A 39 11.87 4.82 4.02
CA PRO A 39 10.52 5.36 3.88
C PRO A 39 9.66 5.25 5.15
N THR A 40 9.95 4.32 6.07
CA THR A 40 9.13 4.07 7.25
C THR A 40 9.95 3.59 8.44
N ALA A 41 9.39 3.72 9.64
CA ALA A 41 9.95 3.13 10.86
C ALA A 41 10.09 1.60 10.78
N LYS A 42 9.20 0.91 10.04
CA LYS A 42 9.32 -0.52 9.75
C LYS A 42 10.66 -0.85 9.09
N THR A 43 11.04 -0.05 8.09
CA THR A 43 12.31 -0.25 7.37
C THR A 43 13.51 0.15 8.22
N GLU A 44 13.42 1.24 8.99
CA GLU A 44 14.46 1.61 9.95
C GLU A 44 14.71 0.49 10.94
N ASN A 45 13.66 0.00 11.62
CA ASN A 45 13.76 -1.09 12.60
C ASN A 45 14.41 -2.34 12.00
N LEU A 46 14.07 -2.66 10.73
CA LEU A 46 14.67 -3.79 10.03
C LEU A 46 16.18 -3.60 9.81
N LEU A 47 16.61 -2.42 9.35
CA LEU A 47 18.03 -2.12 9.17
C LEU A 47 18.79 -2.12 10.50
N ARG A 48 18.18 -1.61 11.58
CA ARG A 48 18.76 -1.71 12.95
C ARG A 48 18.92 -3.17 13.40
N GLN A 49 17.95 -4.04 13.10
CA GLN A 49 18.08 -5.48 13.36
C GLN A 49 19.17 -6.16 12.51
N TYR A 50 19.52 -5.58 11.37
CA TYR A 50 20.64 -6.05 10.54
C TYR A 50 22.01 -5.58 11.05
N GLY A 51 22.05 -4.67 12.04
CA GLY A 51 23.27 -4.15 12.62
C GLY A 51 23.70 -2.79 12.08
N VAL A 52 22.90 -2.15 11.21
CA VAL A 52 23.23 -0.82 10.64
C VAL A 52 23.36 0.21 11.77
N GLU A 53 24.53 0.84 11.88
CA GLU A 53 24.85 1.89 12.86
C GLU A 53 24.72 3.31 12.29
N ALA A 54 24.87 3.47 10.98
CA ALA A 54 24.73 4.76 10.29
C ALA A 54 23.45 5.52 10.72
N PRO A 55 23.49 6.85 10.80
CA PRO A 55 22.30 7.66 11.03
C PRO A 55 21.21 7.38 9.99
N ILE A 56 19.98 7.12 10.44
CA ILE A 56 18.84 6.83 9.56
C ILE A 56 17.82 7.95 9.69
N ASP A 57 17.39 8.48 8.53
CA ASP A 57 16.29 9.44 8.41
C ASP A 57 15.06 8.75 7.83
N ILE A 58 13.93 8.88 8.51
CA ILE A 58 12.65 8.41 7.96
C ILE A 58 12.08 9.50 7.06
N ILE A 59 12.24 9.32 5.74
CA ILE A 59 11.73 10.22 4.72
C ILE A 59 10.88 9.41 3.74
N PRO A 60 9.55 9.40 3.93
CA PRO A 60 8.64 8.73 3.01
C PRO A 60 8.74 9.28 1.59
N SER A 61 8.67 8.40 0.59
CA SER A 61 8.65 8.82 -0.82
C SER A 61 7.47 9.75 -1.10
N GLY A 62 7.73 10.81 -1.83
CA GLY A 62 6.72 11.78 -2.25
C GLY A 62 6.00 11.36 -3.54
N MET A 63 4.78 11.86 -3.72
CA MET A 63 4.01 11.69 -4.93
C MET A 63 3.27 12.98 -5.31
N ASP A 64 2.93 13.14 -6.58
CA ASP A 64 2.06 14.24 -7.01
C ASP A 64 0.60 13.92 -6.63
N LEU A 65 0.22 14.36 -5.43
CA LEU A 65 -1.12 14.14 -4.89
C LEU A 65 -2.23 14.81 -5.71
N ARG A 66 -1.93 15.87 -6.46
CA ARG A 66 -2.90 16.58 -7.33
C ARG A 66 -3.44 15.65 -8.40
N ARG A 67 -2.63 14.68 -8.82
CA ARG A 67 -3.02 13.66 -9.78
C ARG A 67 -4.17 12.79 -9.26
N PHE A 68 -4.20 12.53 -7.96
CA PHE A 68 -5.18 11.68 -7.29
C PHE A 68 -6.36 12.45 -6.69
N ALA A 69 -6.44 13.77 -6.90
CA ALA A 69 -7.51 14.58 -6.34
C ALA A 69 -8.90 14.09 -6.79
N PRO A 70 -9.88 13.93 -5.88
CA PRO A 70 -11.19 13.35 -6.19
C PRO A 70 -11.96 14.08 -7.31
N GLU A 71 -11.74 15.39 -7.45
CA GLU A 71 -12.36 16.28 -8.43
C GLU A 71 -11.72 16.23 -9.82
N ARG A 72 -10.60 15.56 -9.98
CA ARG A 72 -9.86 15.50 -11.24
C ARG A 72 -10.65 14.84 -12.38
N HIS A 73 -11.45 13.83 -12.03
CA HIS A 73 -12.24 13.08 -13.00
C HIS A 73 -13.72 13.47 -12.92
N SER A 74 -14.29 13.83 -14.06
CA SER A 74 -15.72 14.14 -14.18
C SER A 74 -16.58 12.89 -13.93
N ALA A 75 -17.86 13.10 -13.64
CA ALA A 75 -18.82 12.00 -13.49
C ALA A 75 -18.90 11.12 -14.76
N LYS A 76 -18.75 11.71 -15.95
CA LYS A 76 -18.75 11.00 -17.23
C LYS A 76 -17.52 10.10 -17.37
N GLU A 77 -16.34 10.59 -17.03
CA GLU A 77 -15.10 9.80 -17.07
C GLU A 77 -15.14 8.65 -16.06
N ARG A 78 -15.61 8.92 -14.84
CA ARG A 78 -15.80 7.86 -13.83
C ARG A 78 -16.79 6.80 -14.30
N ALA A 79 -17.92 7.18 -14.92
CA ALA A 79 -18.88 6.24 -15.47
C ALA A 79 -18.26 5.37 -16.58
N ALA A 80 -17.47 5.96 -17.47
CA ALA A 80 -16.75 5.23 -18.52
C ALA A 80 -15.74 4.24 -17.94
N THR A 81 -14.95 4.65 -16.95
CA THR A 81 -13.99 3.77 -16.28
C THR A 81 -14.70 2.65 -15.51
N ARG A 82 -15.83 2.92 -14.86
CA ARG A 82 -16.67 1.89 -14.21
C ARG A 82 -17.15 0.85 -15.21
N ALA A 83 -17.66 1.29 -16.38
CA ALA A 83 -18.09 0.40 -17.45
C ALA A 83 -16.94 -0.46 -18.01
N GLU A 84 -15.75 0.14 -18.19
CA GLU A 84 -14.53 -0.58 -18.59
C GLU A 84 -14.16 -1.68 -17.58
N CYS A 85 -14.34 -1.42 -16.28
CA CYS A 85 -14.08 -2.38 -15.20
C CYS A 85 -15.22 -3.38 -14.97
N GLY A 86 -16.29 -3.35 -15.77
CA GLY A 86 -17.43 -4.24 -15.61
C GLY A 86 -18.28 -3.94 -14.36
N VAL A 87 -18.26 -2.69 -13.87
CA VAL A 87 -19.02 -2.27 -12.69
C VAL A 87 -20.40 -1.78 -13.11
N PRO A 88 -21.50 -2.46 -12.74
CA PRO A 88 -22.86 -2.02 -13.05
C PRO A 88 -23.18 -0.67 -12.41
N GLU A 89 -24.14 0.04 -12.99
CA GLU A 89 -24.63 1.29 -12.43
C GLU A 89 -25.22 1.08 -11.01
N GLY A 90 -25.00 2.04 -10.13
CA GLY A 90 -25.49 2.01 -8.75
C GLY A 90 -24.68 1.13 -7.79
N LYS A 91 -23.72 0.34 -8.27
CA LYS A 91 -22.84 -0.46 -7.37
C LYS A 91 -21.83 0.40 -6.66
N ARG A 92 -21.50 0.07 -5.42
CA ARG A 92 -20.35 0.59 -4.69
C ARG A 92 -19.12 -0.26 -5.00
N VAL A 93 -17.95 0.36 -5.04
CA VAL A 93 -16.70 -0.32 -5.45
C VAL A 93 -15.79 -0.54 -4.26
N LEU A 94 -15.54 -1.82 -3.95
CA LEU A 94 -14.37 -2.25 -3.20
C LEU A 94 -13.21 -2.37 -4.18
N LEU A 95 -12.12 -1.67 -3.96
CA LEU A 95 -11.00 -1.55 -4.90
C LEU A 95 -9.72 -2.13 -4.31
N ASN A 96 -9.01 -2.92 -5.09
CA ASN A 96 -7.60 -3.22 -4.84
C ASN A 96 -6.78 -2.92 -6.09
N ILE A 97 -5.63 -2.29 -5.92
CA ILE A 97 -4.68 -2.01 -7.01
C ILE A 97 -3.30 -2.49 -6.57
N GLY A 98 -2.71 -3.38 -7.34
CA GLY A 98 -1.38 -3.88 -7.06
C GLY A 98 -1.03 -5.18 -7.78
N ARG A 99 0.17 -5.68 -7.54
CA ARG A 99 0.62 -6.94 -8.08
C ARG A 99 -0.20 -8.12 -7.50
N LEU A 100 -0.63 -9.04 -8.37
CA LEU A 100 -1.39 -10.23 -7.95
C LEU A 100 -0.42 -11.34 -7.51
N ALA A 101 0.12 -11.21 -6.30
CA ALA A 101 1.14 -12.10 -5.76
C ALA A 101 0.84 -12.43 -4.29
N LYS A 102 1.44 -13.53 -3.81
CA LYS A 102 1.14 -14.12 -2.50
C LYS A 102 1.27 -13.13 -1.33
N GLU A 103 2.25 -12.24 -1.38
CA GLU A 103 2.50 -11.24 -0.35
C GLU A 103 1.38 -10.19 -0.24
N LYS A 104 0.53 -10.06 -1.27
CA LYS A 104 -0.63 -9.15 -1.25
C LYS A 104 -1.88 -9.76 -0.61
N ASN A 105 -1.88 -11.08 -0.41
CA ASN A 105 -2.89 -11.81 0.34
C ASN A 105 -4.34 -11.54 -0.12
N LEU A 106 -4.53 -11.44 -1.46
CA LEU A 106 -5.84 -11.18 -2.06
C LEU A 106 -6.84 -12.34 -1.84
N GLU A 107 -6.34 -13.56 -1.71
CA GLU A 107 -7.13 -14.74 -1.40
C GLU A 107 -7.90 -14.57 -0.07
N LYS A 108 -7.33 -13.85 0.90
CA LYS A 108 -7.99 -13.53 2.16
C LYS A 108 -9.19 -12.60 1.94
N ILE A 109 -9.04 -11.57 1.12
CA ILE A 109 -10.14 -10.66 0.81
C ILE A 109 -11.25 -11.41 0.08
N LEU A 110 -10.90 -12.29 -0.87
CA LEU A 110 -11.88 -13.12 -1.57
C LEU A 110 -12.59 -14.10 -0.65
N ARG A 111 -11.95 -14.66 0.39
CA ARG A 111 -12.61 -15.55 1.36
C ARG A 111 -13.73 -14.86 2.14
N VAL A 112 -13.55 -13.60 2.51
CA VAL A 112 -14.56 -12.84 3.27
C VAL A 112 -15.60 -12.17 2.37
N PHE A 113 -15.31 -12.01 1.08
CA PHE A 113 -16.15 -11.28 0.15
C PHE A 113 -17.56 -11.88 -0.03
N PRO A 114 -17.80 -13.21 -0.07
CA PRO A 114 -19.15 -13.76 -0.16
C PRO A 114 -20.08 -13.28 0.96
N GLU A 115 -19.60 -13.26 2.20
CA GLU A 115 -20.39 -12.80 3.33
C GLU A 115 -20.57 -11.27 3.31
N LEU A 116 -19.54 -10.52 2.89
CA LEU A 116 -19.67 -9.08 2.64
C LEU A 116 -20.75 -8.82 1.58
N HIS A 117 -20.69 -9.51 0.44
CA HIS A 117 -21.63 -9.34 -0.66
C HIS A 117 -23.06 -9.77 -0.28
N ARG A 118 -23.20 -10.81 0.54
CA ARG A 118 -24.51 -11.22 1.07
C ARG A 118 -25.17 -10.12 1.92
N ARG A 119 -24.37 -9.39 2.72
CA ARG A 119 -24.83 -8.25 3.55
C ARG A 119 -24.98 -6.95 2.77
N LEU A 120 -24.13 -6.74 1.78
CA LEU A 120 -24.05 -5.56 0.92
C LEU A 120 -24.08 -5.96 -0.56
N PRO A 121 -25.24 -6.36 -1.12
CA PRO A 121 -25.33 -6.91 -2.48
C PRO A 121 -25.05 -5.87 -3.57
N ASP A 122 -24.97 -4.61 -3.22
CA ASP A 122 -24.58 -3.50 -4.09
C ASP A 122 -23.06 -3.26 -4.19
N VAL A 123 -22.24 -4.09 -3.51
CA VAL A 123 -20.78 -3.98 -3.60
C VAL A 123 -20.24 -4.85 -4.72
N GLN A 124 -19.40 -4.24 -5.58
CA GLN A 124 -18.58 -4.90 -6.60
C GLN A 124 -17.11 -4.84 -6.18
N PHE A 125 -16.41 -5.96 -6.23
CA PHE A 125 -14.97 -6.00 -5.97
C PHE A 125 -14.19 -5.88 -7.27
N VAL A 126 -13.39 -4.81 -7.40
CA VAL A 126 -12.55 -4.52 -8.56
C VAL A 126 -11.10 -4.70 -8.18
N ILE A 127 -10.40 -5.58 -8.88
CA ILE A 127 -8.99 -5.87 -8.69
C ILE A 127 -8.22 -5.45 -9.94
N ILE A 128 -7.28 -4.53 -9.79
CA ILE A 128 -6.47 -4.00 -10.89
C ILE A 128 -5.01 -4.40 -10.66
N GLY A 129 -4.48 -5.13 -11.61
CA GLY A 129 -3.09 -5.59 -11.59
C GLY A 129 -2.88 -6.88 -12.34
N GLU A 130 -1.63 -7.29 -12.42
CA GLU A 130 -1.20 -8.56 -12.99
C GLU A 130 -0.30 -9.29 -11.99
N GLY A 131 -0.18 -10.59 -12.16
CA GLY A 131 0.72 -11.40 -11.35
C GLY A 131 0.39 -12.89 -11.39
N PRO A 132 1.24 -13.71 -10.76
CA PRO A 132 1.14 -15.17 -10.83
C PRO A 132 -0.16 -15.73 -10.24
N LEU A 133 -0.86 -15.00 -9.36
CA LEU A 133 -2.09 -15.46 -8.73
C LEU A 133 -3.37 -15.11 -9.51
N LYS A 134 -3.29 -14.47 -10.68
CA LYS A 134 -4.47 -14.03 -11.42
C LYS A 134 -5.47 -15.17 -11.66
N GLN A 135 -4.99 -16.29 -12.22
CA GLN A 135 -5.84 -17.45 -12.49
C GLN A 135 -6.41 -18.06 -11.20
N THR A 136 -5.58 -18.20 -10.17
CA THR A 136 -6.00 -18.73 -8.85
C THR A 136 -7.11 -17.87 -8.24
N LEU A 137 -7.01 -16.54 -8.33
CA LEU A 137 -8.03 -15.62 -7.82
C LEU A 137 -9.35 -15.73 -8.62
N GLN A 138 -9.28 -15.93 -9.94
CA GLN A 138 -10.46 -16.17 -10.78
C GLN A 138 -11.15 -17.48 -10.37
N GLU A 139 -10.40 -18.58 -10.30
CA GLU A 139 -10.90 -19.89 -9.88
C GLU A 139 -11.50 -19.85 -8.46
N GLN A 140 -10.87 -19.10 -7.55
CA GLN A 140 -11.39 -18.91 -6.20
C GLN A 140 -12.71 -18.13 -6.20
N ALA A 141 -12.84 -17.07 -6.99
CA ALA A 141 -14.08 -16.29 -7.09
C ALA A 141 -15.24 -17.15 -7.65
N GLU A 142 -14.96 -18.01 -8.65
CA GLU A 142 -15.90 -18.98 -9.20
C GLU A 142 -16.33 -20.01 -8.14
N ALA A 143 -15.37 -20.63 -7.45
CA ALA A 143 -15.62 -21.63 -6.42
C ALA A 143 -16.43 -21.07 -5.23
N LEU A 144 -16.26 -19.78 -4.93
CA LEU A 144 -17.02 -19.07 -3.90
C LEU A 144 -18.38 -18.54 -4.37
N GLY A 145 -18.72 -18.69 -5.66
CA GLY A 145 -19.99 -18.25 -6.23
C GLY A 145 -20.16 -16.73 -6.31
N VAL A 146 -19.05 -15.96 -6.39
CA VAL A 146 -19.06 -14.49 -6.43
C VAL A 146 -18.42 -13.92 -7.70
N ALA A 147 -18.15 -14.76 -8.70
CA ALA A 147 -17.47 -14.34 -9.94
C ALA A 147 -18.15 -13.14 -10.63
N ASP A 148 -19.48 -13.08 -10.65
CA ASP A 148 -20.24 -11.96 -11.24
C ASP A 148 -20.08 -10.63 -10.48
N SER A 149 -19.59 -10.69 -9.25
CA SER A 149 -19.39 -9.53 -8.38
C SER A 149 -17.91 -9.21 -8.13
N VAL A 150 -17.00 -9.92 -8.85
CA VAL A 150 -15.54 -9.71 -8.79
C VAL A 150 -15.02 -9.44 -10.20
N SER A 151 -14.39 -8.29 -10.41
CA SER A 151 -13.79 -7.91 -11.70
C SER A 151 -12.26 -7.89 -11.56
N ILE A 152 -11.55 -8.80 -12.25
CA ILE A 152 -10.09 -8.79 -12.32
C ILE A 152 -9.68 -8.19 -13.66
N VAL A 153 -9.37 -6.89 -13.66
CA VAL A 153 -9.28 -6.06 -14.87
C VAL A 153 -7.94 -6.17 -15.60
N GLY A 154 -6.91 -6.71 -14.93
CA GLY A 154 -5.55 -6.74 -15.46
C GLY A 154 -4.74 -5.48 -15.11
N SER A 155 -3.49 -5.43 -15.60
CA SER A 155 -2.62 -4.26 -15.38
C SER A 155 -3.09 -3.05 -16.18
N LYS A 156 -2.82 -1.88 -15.63
CA LYS A 156 -3.09 -0.59 -16.30
C LYS A 156 -1.83 0.26 -16.32
N PRO A 157 -1.65 1.11 -17.34
CA PRO A 157 -0.53 2.04 -17.37
C PRO A 157 -0.51 2.91 -16.12
N TRP A 158 0.69 3.14 -15.56
CA TRP A 158 0.81 3.97 -14.36
C TRP A 158 0.26 5.39 -14.60
N GLU A 159 0.40 5.91 -15.81
CA GLU A 159 -0.08 7.22 -16.24
C GLU A 159 -1.62 7.36 -16.19
N GLU A 160 -2.34 6.25 -16.12
CA GLU A 160 -3.81 6.22 -16.10
C GLU A 160 -4.38 5.72 -14.77
N ILE A 161 -3.53 5.35 -13.80
CA ILE A 161 -3.97 4.64 -12.60
C ILE A 161 -4.93 5.47 -11.73
N ASP A 162 -4.78 6.79 -11.76
CA ASP A 162 -5.62 7.74 -11.01
C ASP A 162 -7.11 7.62 -11.37
N ARG A 163 -7.46 7.37 -12.64
CA ARG A 163 -8.86 7.19 -13.04
C ARG A 163 -9.51 5.94 -12.44
N TYR A 164 -8.69 4.94 -12.13
CA TYR A 164 -9.18 3.72 -11.48
C TYR A 164 -9.36 3.90 -9.97
N TYR A 165 -8.53 4.69 -9.32
CA TYR A 165 -8.82 5.11 -7.95
C TYR A 165 -10.11 5.93 -7.88
N ALA A 166 -10.35 6.81 -8.86
CA ALA A 166 -11.51 7.70 -8.88
C ALA A 166 -12.88 6.97 -8.93
N ILE A 167 -12.93 5.68 -9.25
CA ILE A 167 -14.17 4.89 -9.24
C ILE A 167 -14.42 4.16 -7.92
N GLY A 168 -13.43 4.10 -7.02
CA GLY A 168 -13.50 3.37 -5.77
C GLY A 168 -14.28 4.10 -4.67
N ASP A 169 -14.91 3.33 -3.80
CA ASP A 169 -15.49 3.81 -2.55
C ASP A 169 -14.62 3.44 -1.36
N VAL A 170 -14.15 2.19 -1.35
CA VAL A 170 -13.25 1.64 -0.33
C VAL A 170 -12.06 1.01 -1.03
N PHE A 171 -10.86 1.38 -0.61
CA PHE A 171 -9.63 0.67 -0.99
C PHE A 171 -9.33 -0.38 0.08
N VAL A 172 -9.08 -1.62 -0.34
CA VAL A 172 -8.77 -2.72 0.58
C VAL A 172 -7.40 -3.32 0.32
N SER A 173 -6.68 -3.65 1.38
CA SER A 173 -5.44 -4.43 1.30
C SER A 173 -5.28 -5.35 2.51
N ALA A 174 -4.83 -6.57 2.25
CA ALA A 174 -4.47 -7.55 3.28
C ALA A 174 -2.96 -7.89 3.23
N SER A 175 -2.14 -7.02 2.65
CA SER A 175 -0.69 -7.19 2.52
C SER A 175 0.02 -7.01 3.87
N HIS A 176 1.00 -7.88 4.14
CA HIS A 176 1.90 -7.78 5.31
C HIS A 176 3.34 -7.39 4.94
N SER A 177 3.63 -7.24 3.65
CA SER A 177 5.00 -7.03 3.15
C SER A 177 5.23 -5.66 2.52
N GLU A 178 4.44 -4.67 2.91
CA GLU A 178 4.63 -3.30 2.42
C GLU A 178 5.87 -2.66 3.04
N THR A 179 6.61 -1.93 2.21
CA THR A 179 7.73 -1.10 2.68
C THR A 179 7.23 0.29 3.09
N GLN A 180 6.37 0.89 2.27
CA GLN A 180 5.72 2.17 2.53
C GLN A 180 4.21 2.12 2.23
N GLY A 181 3.80 1.30 1.25
CA GLY A 181 2.42 1.18 0.84
C GLY A 181 1.91 2.42 0.09
N LEU A 182 2.57 2.80 -1.00
CA LEU A 182 2.17 3.97 -1.81
C LEU A 182 0.72 3.89 -2.27
N THR A 183 0.21 2.70 -2.57
CA THR A 183 -1.18 2.47 -2.97
C THR A 183 -2.20 2.92 -1.92
N TYR A 184 -1.87 2.85 -0.63
CA TYR A 184 -2.74 3.38 0.43
C TYR A 184 -2.80 4.91 0.39
N ILE A 185 -1.67 5.56 0.10
CA ILE A 185 -1.57 7.03 0.02
C ILE A 185 -2.29 7.51 -1.24
N GLU A 186 -2.14 6.81 -2.37
CA GLU A 186 -2.86 7.06 -3.62
C GLU A 186 -4.38 6.95 -3.40
N ALA A 187 -4.83 5.88 -2.74
CA ALA A 187 -6.24 5.69 -2.40
C ALA A 187 -6.78 6.78 -1.48
N ALA A 188 -6.03 7.13 -0.45
CA ALA A 188 -6.38 8.20 0.50
C ALA A 188 -6.46 9.56 -0.21
N ALA A 189 -5.49 9.90 -1.05
CA ALA A 189 -5.47 11.13 -1.86
C ALA A 189 -6.65 11.18 -2.83
N SER A 190 -7.10 10.02 -3.33
CA SER A 190 -8.29 9.89 -4.20
C SER A 190 -9.62 9.95 -3.43
N GLY A 191 -9.58 10.16 -2.10
CA GLY A 191 -10.77 10.25 -1.27
C GLY A 191 -11.48 8.92 -1.03
N LEU A 192 -10.78 7.79 -1.08
CA LEU A 192 -11.31 6.48 -0.71
C LEU A 192 -11.20 6.27 0.81
N CYS A 193 -12.11 5.46 1.37
CA CYS A 193 -11.89 4.89 2.68
C CYS A 193 -10.83 3.79 2.55
N VAL A 194 -9.69 3.97 3.22
CA VAL A 194 -8.65 2.93 3.27
C VAL A 194 -9.02 1.93 4.35
N CYS A 195 -9.21 0.66 3.96
CA CYS A 195 -9.39 -0.49 4.84
C CYS A 195 -8.21 -1.43 4.65
N ALA A 196 -7.41 -1.61 5.66
CA ALA A 196 -6.19 -2.41 5.55
C ALA A 196 -6.01 -3.33 6.76
N VAL A 197 -5.45 -4.52 6.55
CA VAL A 197 -4.90 -5.30 7.65
C VAL A 197 -3.74 -4.51 8.24
N ASP A 198 -3.71 -4.43 9.58
CA ASP A 198 -2.72 -3.61 10.28
C ASP A 198 -1.29 -4.11 9.97
N ASP A 199 -0.48 -3.21 9.45
CA ASP A 199 0.92 -3.44 9.12
C ASP A 199 1.76 -2.28 9.66
N PRO A 200 2.94 -2.54 10.24
CA PRO A 200 3.81 -1.49 10.77
C PRO A 200 4.19 -0.38 9.78
N CYS A 201 4.05 -0.59 8.46
CA CYS A 201 4.28 0.47 7.47
C CYS A 201 3.22 1.58 7.52
N LEU A 202 2.05 1.30 8.11
CA LEU A 202 0.94 2.25 8.25
C LEU A 202 1.08 3.15 9.49
N LEU A 203 1.99 2.81 10.41
CA LEU A 203 2.26 3.61 11.60
C LEU A 203 2.75 5.02 11.23
N GLY A 204 2.08 6.02 11.78
CA GLY A 204 2.39 7.43 11.49
C GLY A 204 1.82 7.94 10.16
N VAL A 205 1.28 7.06 9.31
CA VAL A 205 0.55 7.42 8.07
C VAL A 205 -0.93 7.58 8.37
N PHE A 206 -1.54 6.53 8.93
CA PHE A 206 -2.95 6.49 9.22
C PHE A 206 -3.21 6.28 10.72
N LYS A 207 -4.34 6.84 11.17
CA LYS A 207 -4.87 6.63 12.51
C LYS A 207 -6.18 5.87 12.39
N ASP A 208 -6.23 4.68 13.02
CA ASP A 208 -7.41 3.82 13.01
C ASP A 208 -8.66 4.54 13.50
N GLY A 209 -9.80 4.31 12.83
CA GLY A 209 -11.09 4.94 13.10
C GLY A 209 -11.16 6.44 12.78
N VAL A 210 -10.05 7.06 12.33
CA VAL A 210 -9.94 8.49 12.03
C VAL A 210 -9.65 8.74 10.56
N SER A 211 -8.56 8.22 10.02
CA SER A 211 -8.13 8.41 8.62
C SER A 211 -8.04 7.12 7.82
N ALA A 212 -8.17 5.97 8.47
CA ALA A 212 -8.31 4.65 7.87
C ALA A 212 -9.09 3.75 8.82
N ILE A 213 -9.45 2.56 8.36
CA ILE A 213 -9.93 1.45 9.18
C ILE A 213 -8.84 0.38 9.13
N LEU A 214 -8.17 0.14 10.26
CA LEU A 214 -7.13 -0.86 10.39
C LEU A 214 -7.74 -2.13 10.99
N SER A 215 -7.67 -3.21 10.24
CA SER A 215 -8.23 -4.50 10.62
C SER A 215 -7.20 -5.37 11.31
N GLY A 216 -7.62 -6.14 12.29
CA GLY A 216 -6.84 -7.30 12.71
C GLY A 216 -6.73 -8.35 11.59
N ASP A 217 -5.85 -9.35 11.81
CA ASP A 217 -5.54 -10.37 10.79
C ASP A 217 -6.54 -11.54 10.74
N GLY A 218 -7.66 -11.48 11.46
CA GLY A 218 -8.74 -12.47 11.38
C GLY A 218 -9.69 -12.19 10.21
N ASP A 219 -10.26 -13.23 9.60
CA ASP A 219 -11.23 -13.09 8.52
C ASP A 219 -12.50 -12.37 9.00
N GLU A 220 -12.96 -12.63 10.22
CA GLU A 220 -14.11 -11.95 10.84
C GLU A 220 -13.81 -10.47 11.09
N GLN A 221 -12.61 -10.14 11.60
CA GLN A 221 -12.18 -8.76 11.82
C GLN A 221 -12.11 -7.98 10.50
N LEU A 222 -11.59 -8.61 9.43
CA LEU A 222 -11.55 -7.99 8.11
C LEU A 222 -12.97 -7.74 7.57
N LEU A 223 -13.88 -8.70 7.73
CA LEU A 223 -15.28 -8.54 7.32
C LEU A 223 -15.95 -7.37 8.06
N GLU A 224 -15.81 -7.29 9.37
CA GLU A 224 -16.37 -6.18 10.16
C GLU A 224 -15.77 -4.83 9.75
N SER A 225 -14.47 -4.78 9.52
CA SER A 225 -13.77 -3.57 9.05
C SER A 225 -14.27 -3.13 7.67
N LEU A 226 -14.51 -4.07 6.76
CA LEU A 226 -15.10 -3.78 5.44
C LEU A 226 -16.55 -3.29 5.57
N MET A 227 -17.36 -3.92 6.43
CA MET A 227 -18.73 -3.45 6.70
C MET A 227 -18.73 -2.01 7.25
N LEU A 228 -17.82 -1.71 8.18
CA LEU A 228 -17.66 -0.36 8.74
C LEU A 228 -17.22 0.64 7.68
N SER A 229 -16.35 0.22 6.74
CA SER A 229 -15.84 1.08 5.65
C SER A 229 -16.94 1.54 4.70
N PHE A 230 -17.97 0.73 4.48
CA PHE A 230 -19.14 1.07 3.67
C PHE A 230 -20.27 1.78 4.44
N SER A 231 -20.09 2.07 5.74
CA SER A 231 -21.03 2.77 6.60
C SER A 231 -20.81 4.30 6.59
N PRO A 232 -21.67 5.09 7.26
CA PRO A 232 -21.42 6.51 7.47
C PRO A 232 -20.07 6.83 8.14
N VAL A 233 -19.52 5.91 8.93
CA VAL A 233 -18.16 6.04 9.51
C VAL A 233 -17.11 6.08 8.42
N GLY A 234 -17.16 5.17 7.45
CA GLY A 234 -16.26 5.17 6.30
C GLY A 234 -16.35 6.46 5.48
N THR A 235 -17.55 6.99 5.28
CA THR A 235 -17.75 8.28 4.61
C THR A 235 -17.05 9.46 5.32
N ARG A 236 -17.06 9.45 6.66
CA ARG A 236 -16.31 10.46 7.46
C ARG A 236 -14.82 10.27 7.34
N ILE A 237 -14.35 9.02 7.37
CA ILE A 237 -12.92 8.67 7.27
C ILE A 237 -12.33 9.10 5.94
N ARG A 238 -13.05 8.98 4.83
CA ARG A 238 -12.63 9.41 3.49
C ARG A 238 -12.12 10.86 3.47
N ARG A 239 -12.77 11.77 4.17
CA ARG A 239 -12.36 13.19 4.25
C ARG A 239 -11.02 13.34 4.99
N ASN A 240 -10.88 12.62 6.09
CA ASN A 240 -9.66 12.66 6.90
C ASN A 240 -8.49 11.94 6.20
N ALA A 241 -8.76 10.93 5.36
CA ALA A 241 -7.77 10.22 4.59
C ALA A 241 -7.03 11.15 3.61
N VAL A 242 -7.76 12.04 2.92
CA VAL A 242 -7.15 13.05 2.02
C VAL A 242 -6.16 13.93 2.78
N GLU A 243 -6.54 14.38 3.99
CA GLU A 243 -5.63 15.19 4.83
C GLU A 243 -4.42 14.38 5.31
N ALA A 244 -4.61 13.10 5.65
CA ALA A 244 -3.52 12.21 6.05
C ALA A 244 -2.50 11.94 4.93
N ALA A 245 -2.92 12.05 3.65
CA ALA A 245 -2.03 11.91 2.50
C ALA A 245 -1.14 13.14 2.26
N ARG A 246 -1.54 14.34 2.68
CA ARG A 246 -0.82 15.60 2.38
C ARG A 246 0.67 15.62 2.74
N PRO A 247 1.13 15.04 3.87
CA PRO A 247 2.55 14.99 4.21
C PRO A 247 3.43 14.20 3.23
N TYR A 248 2.80 13.46 2.30
CA TYR A 248 3.44 12.63 1.29
C TYR A 248 3.50 13.28 -0.09
N SER A 249 3.29 14.60 -0.16
CA SER A 249 3.46 15.35 -1.42
C SER A 249 4.93 15.41 -1.85
N THR A 250 5.14 15.60 -3.16
CA THR A 250 6.49 15.78 -3.74
C THR A 250 7.22 16.94 -3.09
N GLU A 251 6.52 18.03 -2.77
CA GLU A 251 7.09 19.22 -2.14
C GLU A 251 7.60 18.91 -0.72
N GLN A 252 6.81 18.19 0.08
CA GLN A 252 7.20 17.77 1.43
C GLN A 252 8.37 16.78 1.41
N PHE A 253 8.38 15.87 0.46
CA PHE A 253 9.50 14.97 0.24
C PHE A 253 10.78 15.72 -0.10
N ALA A 254 10.74 16.63 -1.08
CA ALA A 254 11.89 17.42 -1.50
C ALA A 254 12.49 18.23 -0.33
N GLN A 255 11.63 18.87 0.47
CA GLN A 255 12.08 19.65 1.64
C GLN A 255 12.76 18.77 2.70
N ARG A 256 12.21 17.55 2.96
CA ARG A 256 12.83 16.62 3.92
C ARG A 256 14.18 16.11 3.44
N VAL A 257 14.28 15.78 2.14
CA VAL A 257 15.54 15.35 1.52
C VAL A 257 16.59 16.44 1.56
N GLU A 258 16.22 17.69 1.20
CA GLU A 258 17.10 18.83 1.29
C GLU A 258 17.64 19.03 2.72
N ASN A 259 16.77 18.96 3.73
CA ASN A 259 17.16 19.07 5.13
C ASN A 259 18.13 17.94 5.55
N CYS A 260 17.91 16.72 5.06
CA CYS A 260 18.81 15.59 5.31
C CYS A 260 20.21 15.87 4.73
N TYR A 261 20.31 16.35 3.49
CA TYR A 261 21.58 16.72 2.89
C TYR A 261 22.29 17.86 3.63
N LEU A 262 21.55 18.90 4.00
CA LEU A 262 22.12 20.02 4.78
C LEU A 262 22.65 19.55 6.15
N THR A 263 21.96 18.61 6.80
CA THR A 263 22.39 18.01 8.05
C THR A 263 23.68 17.22 7.86
N ALA A 264 23.74 16.35 6.85
CA ALA A 264 24.94 15.54 6.54
C ALA A 264 26.15 16.44 6.23
N LEU A 265 25.97 17.48 5.44
CA LEU A 265 27.03 18.45 5.13
C LEU A 265 27.52 19.18 6.38
N GLY A 266 26.63 19.62 7.26
CA GLY A 266 26.97 20.28 8.51
C GLY A 266 27.67 19.34 9.51
N GLU A 267 27.31 18.08 9.58
CA GLU A 267 27.97 17.04 10.39
C GLU A 267 29.37 16.74 9.86
N ARG A 268 29.54 16.62 8.55
CA ARG A 268 30.84 16.39 7.90
C ARG A 268 31.81 17.55 8.13
N GLN A 269 31.35 18.80 8.03
CA GLN A 269 32.17 19.99 8.31
C GLN A 269 32.62 20.05 9.78
N ARG A 270 31.86 19.48 10.71
CA ARG A 270 32.21 19.39 12.14
C ARG A 270 33.04 18.15 12.49
N GLY A 271 33.38 17.30 11.52
CA GLY A 271 34.12 16.06 11.73
C GLY A 271 33.32 14.98 12.47
N LEU A 272 31.98 15.05 12.43
CA LEU A 272 31.07 14.11 13.11
C LEU A 272 30.64 12.94 12.23
N SER A 273 30.95 12.98 10.93
CA SER A 273 30.65 11.90 10.00
C SER A 273 31.82 10.93 9.87
N PRO A 274 31.57 9.61 9.74
CA PRO A 274 32.63 8.65 9.50
C PRO A 274 33.30 8.94 8.14
N VAL A 275 34.60 9.15 8.14
CA VAL A 275 35.41 9.21 6.91
C VAL A 275 35.54 7.79 6.40
N VAL A 276 34.75 7.42 5.41
CA VAL A 276 34.95 6.17 4.65
C VAL A 276 35.89 6.51 3.49
N LEU A 277 37.15 6.08 3.60
CA LEU A 277 38.12 6.00 2.50
C LEU A 277 37.84 4.75 1.65
#